data_3169b99c9d8d480af0cb4975868b6f6a
#
_entry.id   3169b99c9d8d480af0cb4975868b6f6a
#
_cell.length_a   1.000
_cell.length_b   1.000
_cell.length_c   1.000
_cell.angle_alpha   90.00
_cell.angle_beta   90.00
_cell.angle_gamma   90.00
#
_symmetry.space_group_name_H-M   'P 1'
#
loop_
_entity.id
_entity.type
_entity.pdbx_description
1 polymer ?
#
loop_
_entity_poly.entity_id
_entity_poly.type
_entity_poly.pdbx_seq_one_letter_code
_entity_poly.pdbx_strand_id
1 'polypeptide(L)'
;MTKQTQIATKKSALRRPTCKHCKVRFTTTIKDKIYCSRTCKDKALAVSRRKDPLEKAMKCAFFYYLARECSRAGTLEILRGHTVESLSALHSLYKANMRYNGYGDRNDYELSHISPVSGVNTLGLLFADNLVSAPKSLNRAHGTKHFGHGMSISRATLNTKHAVDKENEKESSVVQRVLAFLGKTVVLETIRACKIKPTQRCQLTQWIVNHYDESNAEHVAALPDLDALEDMKTKQLQAVKTLMT
;
A
#
# COMPACT_ATOMS: atom_id res chain seq x y z
N MET A 1 26.73 -28.96 -63.43
CA MET A 1 26.15 -29.94 -62.47
C MET A 1 26.21 -29.34 -61.07
N THR A 2 25.11 -28.76 -60.64
CA THR A 2 25.02 -28.07 -59.31
C THR A 2 24.51 -29.06 -58.29
N LYS A 3 25.35 -29.41 -57.30
CA LYS A 3 24.98 -30.28 -56.18
C LYS A 3 24.05 -29.50 -55.22
N GLN A 4 22.77 -29.88 -55.19
CA GLN A 4 21.84 -29.41 -54.11
C GLN A 4 22.19 -30.14 -52.80
N THR A 5 22.68 -29.40 -51.81
CA THR A 5 22.91 -29.89 -50.46
C THR A 5 21.57 -29.91 -49.72
N GLN A 6 20.99 -31.08 -49.51
CA GLN A 6 19.81 -31.26 -48.69
C GLN A 6 20.19 -31.06 -47.21
N ILE A 7 19.72 -29.99 -46.58
CA ILE A 7 19.83 -29.75 -45.14
C ILE A 7 18.82 -30.64 -44.42
N ALA A 8 19.30 -31.74 -43.85
CA ALA A 8 18.50 -32.62 -42.98
C ALA A 8 18.10 -31.90 -41.70
N THR A 9 16.84 -31.49 -41.62
CA THR A 9 16.27 -30.93 -40.39
C THR A 9 16.15 -32.02 -39.31
N LYS A 10 16.98 -31.96 -38.25
CA LYS A 10 16.87 -32.84 -37.05
C LYS A 10 15.47 -32.70 -36.44
N LYS A 11 14.64 -33.74 -36.52
CA LYS A 11 13.34 -33.80 -35.82
C LYS A 11 13.62 -33.75 -34.33
N SER A 12 13.11 -32.73 -33.62
CA SER A 12 13.25 -32.62 -32.16
C SER A 12 12.44 -33.71 -31.44
N ALA A 13 13.04 -34.35 -30.45
CA ALA A 13 12.41 -35.44 -29.68
C ALA A 13 11.14 -34.99 -28.97
N LEU A 14 10.12 -35.82 -28.99
CA LEU A 14 8.85 -35.58 -28.30
C LEU A 14 9.04 -35.68 -26.78
N ARG A 15 8.63 -34.67 -26.05
CA ARG A 15 8.76 -34.56 -24.58
C ARG A 15 7.37 -34.50 -23.94
N ARG A 16 7.27 -34.95 -22.67
CA ARG A 16 6.03 -34.95 -21.88
C ARG A 16 6.22 -34.21 -20.55
N PRO A 17 6.47 -32.87 -20.55
CA PRO A 17 6.58 -32.11 -19.31
C PRO A 17 5.24 -31.94 -18.58
N THR A 18 5.33 -31.60 -17.29
CA THR A 18 4.17 -31.23 -16.48
C THR A 18 3.98 -29.71 -16.55
N CYS A 19 2.77 -29.24 -16.83
CA CYS A 19 2.44 -27.82 -16.86
C CYS A 19 2.63 -27.17 -15.49
N LYS A 20 3.41 -26.07 -15.40
CA LYS A 20 3.65 -25.37 -14.13
C LYS A 20 2.38 -24.78 -13.51
N HIS A 21 1.32 -24.50 -14.30
CA HIS A 21 0.08 -23.94 -13.81
C HIS A 21 -0.96 -25.01 -13.44
N CYS A 22 -1.43 -25.81 -14.40
CA CYS A 22 -2.52 -26.78 -14.18
C CYS A 22 -2.05 -28.17 -13.70
N LYS A 23 -0.73 -28.39 -13.61
CA LYS A 23 -0.09 -29.66 -13.18
C LYS A 23 -0.38 -30.86 -14.09
N VAL A 24 -1.05 -30.67 -15.23
CA VAL A 24 -1.32 -31.73 -16.20
C VAL A 24 -0.11 -31.96 -17.09
N ARG A 25 0.20 -33.23 -17.41
CA ARG A 25 1.22 -33.59 -18.41
C ARG A 25 0.73 -33.25 -19.81
N PHE A 26 1.62 -32.66 -20.64
CA PHE A 26 1.32 -32.33 -22.03
C PHE A 26 2.48 -32.68 -22.95
N THR A 27 2.19 -32.87 -24.21
CA THR A 27 3.18 -33.26 -25.21
C THR A 27 3.70 -32.03 -25.98
N THR A 28 5.02 -31.95 -26.18
CA THR A 28 5.65 -30.85 -26.93
C THR A 28 6.99 -31.28 -27.53
N THR A 29 7.36 -30.67 -28.65
CA THR A 29 8.69 -30.75 -29.24
C THR A 29 9.60 -29.57 -28.81
N ILE A 30 9.03 -28.53 -28.20
CA ILE A 30 9.75 -27.32 -27.74
C ILE A 30 10.45 -27.61 -26.42
N LYS A 31 11.80 -27.42 -26.39
CA LYS A 31 12.68 -27.76 -25.26
C LYS A 31 12.25 -27.05 -23.95
N ASP A 32 11.92 -25.77 -24.00
CA ASP A 32 11.71 -24.92 -22.82
C ASP A 32 10.22 -24.60 -22.56
N LYS A 33 9.31 -25.34 -23.19
CA LYS A 33 7.88 -25.15 -22.98
C LYS A 33 7.46 -25.73 -21.62
N ILE A 34 7.06 -24.84 -20.69
CA ILE A 34 6.68 -25.16 -19.31
C ILE A 34 5.17 -25.04 -19.03
N TYR A 35 4.40 -24.55 -20.00
CA TYR A 35 2.93 -24.43 -19.95
C TYR A 35 2.29 -25.18 -21.10
N CYS A 36 1.18 -25.88 -20.83
CA CYS A 36 0.46 -26.68 -21.85
C CYS A 36 -0.23 -25.79 -22.91
N SER A 37 -0.69 -24.59 -22.53
CA SER A 37 -1.39 -23.64 -23.39
C SER A 37 -1.02 -22.21 -23.07
N ARG A 38 -1.37 -21.27 -23.97
CA ARG A 38 -1.26 -19.82 -23.75
C ARG A 38 -2.10 -19.41 -22.53
N THR A 39 -3.31 -19.93 -22.41
CA THR A 39 -4.19 -19.67 -21.26
C THR A 39 -3.54 -20.03 -19.93
N CYS A 40 -2.85 -21.17 -19.84
CA CYS A 40 -2.11 -21.55 -18.62
C CYS A 40 -0.93 -20.64 -18.35
N LYS A 41 -0.22 -20.19 -19.37
CA LYS A 41 0.84 -19.18 -19.26
C LYS A 41 0.29 -17.86 -18.74
N ASP A 42 -0.79 -17.35 -19.34
CA ASP A 42 -1.39 -16.07 -18.98
C ASP A 42 -1.95 -16.10 -17.55
N LYS A 43 -2.60 -17.18 -17.14
CA LYS A 43 -3.06 -17.39 -15.75
C LYS A 43 -1.89 -17.42 -14.76
N ALA A 44 -0.80 -18.13 -15.06
CA ALA A 44 0.39 -18.19 -14.22
C ALA A 44 1.05 -16.80 -14.09
N LEU A 45 1.17 -16.07 -15.18
CA LEU A 45 1.70 -14.70 -15.19
C LEU A 45 0.77 -13.73 -14.44
N ALA A 46 -0.57 -13.88 -14.56
CA ALA A 46 -1.51 -13.07 -13.81
C ALA A 46 -1.37 -13.29 -12.28
N VAL A 47 -1.12 -14.53 -11.84
CA VAL A 47 -0.85 -14.84 -10.43
C VAL A 47 0.48 -14.21 -9.97
N SER A 48 1.56 -14.36 -10.77
CA SER A 48 2.88 -13.80 -10.41
C SER A 48 2.91 -12.26 -10.42
N ARG A 49 2.06 -11.63 -11.26
CA ARG A 49 1.91 -10.16 -11.31
C ARG A 49 1.01 -9.60 -10.20
N ARG A 50 0.25 -10.44 -9.49
CA ARG A 50 -0.54 -9.99 -8.34
C ARG A 50 0.42 -9.68 -7.19
N LYS A 51 0.66 -8.38 -6.96
CA LYS A 51 1.37 -7.94 -5.76
C LYS A 51 0.59 -8.40 -4.53
N ASP A 52 1.31 -8.81 -3.48
CA ASP A 52 0.70 -9.14 -2.19
C ASP A 52 -0.18 -7.95 -1.77
N PRO A 53 -1.44 -8.18 -1.41
CA PRO A 53 -2.29 -7.12 -0.89
C PRO A 53 -1.69 -6.37 0.30
N LEU A 54 -0.86 -7.02 1.12
CA LEU A 54 -0.11 -6.37 2.21
C LEU A 54 0.96 -5.40 1.70
N GLU A 55 1.68 -5.73 0.61
CA GLU A 55 2.60 -4.77 -0.02
C GLU A 55 1.86 -3.54 -0.55
N LYS A 56 0.63 -3.73 -1.03
CA LYS A 56 -0.23 -2.60 -1.42
C LYS A 56 -0.65 -1.77 -0.22
N ALA A 57 -0.98 -2.40 0.91
CA ALA A 57 -1.32 -1.72 2.16
C ALA A 57 -0.20 -0.78 2.61
N MET A 58 1.06 -1.23 2.53
CA MET A 58 2.23 -0.43 2.84
C MET A 58 2.42 0.83 1.97
N LYS A 59 1.67 0.95 0.87
CA LYS A 59 1.71 2.11 -0.04
C LYS A 59 0.45 2.98 0.03
N CYS A 60 -0.44 2.73 1.00
CA CYS A 60 -1.71 3.41 1.14
C CYS A 60 -1.65 4.49 2.21
N ALA A 61 -2.09 5.71 1.88
CA ALA A 61 -2.07 6.86 2.78
C ALA A 61 -2.78 6.60 4.13
N PHE A 62 -3.83 5.79 4.14
CA PHE A 62 -4.55 5.46 5.36
C PHE A 62 -3.68 4.72 6.39
N PHE A 63 -2.90 3.73 5.98
CA PHE A 63 -2.01 3.02 6.92
C PHE A 63 -0.84 3.88 7.39
N TYR A 64 -0.37 4.82 6.58
CA TYR A 64 0.57 5.86 7.01
C TYR A 64 -0.07 6.82 8.02
N TYR A 65 -1.34 7.17 7.85
CA TYR A 65 -2.07 7.94 8.86
C TYR A 65 -2.10 7.19 10.20
N LEU A 66 -2.46 5.89 10.21
CA LEU A 66 -2.43 5.07 11.44
C LEU A 66 -1.03 5.04 12.07
N ALA A 67 0.01 4.86 11.25
CA ALA A 67 1.40 4.84 11.74
C ALA A 67 1.81 6.17 12.40
N ARG A 68 1.45 7.31 11.80
CA ARG A 68 1.71 8.64 12.38
C ARG A 68 1.00 8.85 13.72
N GLU A 69 -0.25 8.40 13.82
CA GLU A 69 -0.97 8.46 15.09
C GLU A 69 -0.33 7.55 16.16
N CYS A 70 0.11 6.34 15.77
CA CYS A 70 0.86 5.46 16.68
C CYS A 70 2.19 6.09 17.14
N SER A 71 2.93 6.72 16.23
CA SER A 71 4.16 7.45 16.56
C SER A 71 3.87 8.64 17.50
N ARG A 72 2.77 9.37 17.28
CA ARG A 72 2.33 10.46 18.15
C ARG A 72 1.95 9.96 19.56
N ALA A 73 1.32 8.78 19.65
CA ALA A 73 0.96 8.13 20.91
C ALA A 73 2.16 7.49 21.63
N GLY A 74 3.23 7.15 20.88
CA GLY A 74 4.35 6.35 21.35
C GLY A 74 4.05 4.85 21.47
N THR A 75 2.94 4.36 20.91
CA THR A 75 2.55 2.95 20.98
C THR A 75 1.55 2.54 19.90
N LEU A 76 1.59 1.26 19.50
CA LEU A 76 0.60 0.66 18.59
C LEU A 76 -0.73 0.38 19.32
N GLU A 77 -0.77 0.38 20.64
CA GLU A 77 -1.92 -0.05 21.42
C GLU A 77 -3.13 0.88 21.35
N ILE A 78 -2.98 2.06 20.78
CA ILE A 78 -4.12 2.91 20.42
C ILE A 78 -5.02 2.26 19.36
N LEU A 79 -4.52 1.21 18.67
CA LEU A 79 -5.27 0.40 17.68
C LEU A 79 -5.83 -0.88 18.30
N ARG A 80 -5.71 -1.11 19.60
CA ARG A 80 -6.16 -2.33 20.26
C ARG A 80 -7.66 -2.55 20.09
N GLY A 81 -8.07 -3.76 19.67
CA GLY A 81 -9.48 -4.15 19.58
C GLY A 81 -10.16 -3.78 18.25
N HIS A 82 -9.43 -3.31 17.24
CA HIS A 82 -10.03 -3.11 15.93
C HIS A 82 -10.53 -4.41 15.30
N THR A 83 -11.75 -4.34 14.79
CA THR A 83 -12.35 -5.31 13.86
C THR A 83 -12.36 -4.72 12.44
N VAL A 84 -12.81 -5.50 11.46
CA VAL A 84 -12.99 -5.02 10.08
C VAL A 84 -13.98 -3.86 10.04
N GLU A 85 -15.06 -3.94 10.80
CA GLU A 85 -16.12 -2.93 10.87
C GLU A 85 -15.59 -1.63 11.46
N SER A 86 -14.94 -1.68 12.62
CA SER A 86 -14.42 -0.49 13.29
C SER A 86 -13.28 0.17 12.50
N LEU A 87 -12.42 -0.62 11.85
CA LEU A 87 -11.36 -0.07 11.00
C LEU A 87 -11.93 0.53 9.70
N SER A 88 -13.01 -0.05 9.17
CA SER A 88 -13.74 0.51 8.02
C SER A 88 -14.44 1.81 8.37
N ALA A 89 -15.03 1.92 9.56
CA ALA A 89 -15.62 3.15 10.07
C ALA A 89 -14.56 4.26 10.20
N LEU A 90 -13.40 3.92 10.78
CA LEU A 90 -12.27 4.85 10.89
C LEU A 90 -11.77 5.32 9.52
N HIS A 91 -11.65 4.39 8.54
CA HIS A 91 -11.29 4.76 7.17
C HIS A 91 -12.32 5.70 6.54
N SER A 92 -13.61 5.48 6.77
CA SER A 92 -14.69 6.33 6.25
C SER A 92 -14.61 7.75 6.82
N LEU A 93 -14.35 7.88 8.13
CA LEU A 93 -14.14 9.17 8.78
C LEU A 93 -12.88 9.87 8.27
N TYR A 94 -11.77 9.13 8.12
CA TYR A 94 -10.55 9.63 7.49
C TYR A 94 -10.81 10.18 6.08
N LYS A 95 -11.57 9.46 5.26
CA LYS A 95 -11.94 9.90 3.90
C LYS A 95 -12.85 11.12 3.92
N ALA A 96 -13.78 11.22 4.88
CA ALA A 96 -14.62 12.39 5.05
C ALA A 96 -13.78 13.64 5.38
N ASN A 97 -12.83 13.52 6.31
CA ASN A 97 -11.92 14.60 6.66
C ASN A 97 -11.04 15.03 5.46
N MET A 98 -10.55 14.07 4.66
CA MET A 98 -9.82 14.37 3.41
C MET A 98 -10.70 15.13 2.41
N ARG A 99 -11.99 14.83 2.34
CA ARG A 99 -12.95 15.53 1.48
C ARG A 99 -13.17 16.99 1.95
N TYR A 100 -13.32 17.21 3.25
CA TYR A 100 -13.42 18.57 3.80
C TYR A 100 -12.20 19.43 3.48
N ASN A 101 -11.03 18.83 3.37
CA ASN A 101 -9.79 19.48 2.95
C ASN A 101 -9.54 19.47 1.43
N GLY A 102 -10.57 19.18 0.61
CA GLY A 102 -10.43 19.15 -0.85
C GLY A 102 -9.37 18.14 -1.34
N TYR A 103 -9.20 17.01 -0.61
CA TYR A 103 -8.15 15.99 -0.87
C TYR A 103 -6.72 16.52 -0.86
N GLY A 104 -6.45 17.57 -0.11
CA GLY A 104 -5.12 18.15 0.09
C GLY A 104 -4.93 19.55 -0.50
N ASP A 105 -5.95 20.11 -1.16
CA ASP A 105 -5.93 21.50 -1.64
C ASP A 105 -6.01 22.51 -0.49
N ARG A 106 -6.63 22.10 0.61
CA ARG A 106 -6.78 22.86 1.86
C ARG A 106 -6.33 22.02 3.05
N ASN A 107 -6.12 22.68 4.18
CA ASN A 107 -5.76 22.04 5.46
C ASN A 107 -6.46 22.77 6.62
N ASP A 108 -7.79 22.86 6.52
CA ASP A 108 -8.61 23.60 7.46
C ASP A 108 -9.17 22.71 8.57
N TYR A 109 -9.29 21.40 8.31
CA TYR A 109 -9.87 20.43 9.22
C TYR A 109 -8.87 19.34 9.60
N GLU A 110 -8.90 18.93 10.87
CA GLU A 110 -8.13 17.83 11.44
C GLU A 110 -9.05 16.83 12.13
N LEU A 111 -8.62 15.57 12.22
CA LEU A 111 -9.28 14.58 13.08
C LEU A 111 -8.82 14.83 14.52
N SER A 112 -9.75 15.35 15.33
CA SER A 112 -9.54 15.65 16.75
C SER A 112 -10.00 14.47 17.61
N HIS A 113 -9.18 14.09 18.60
CA HIS A 113 -9.54 13.05 19.56
C HIS A 113 -10.45 13.62 20.65
N ILE A 114 -11.54 12.90 20.97
CA ILE A 114 -12.40 13.20 22.13
C ILE A 114 -11.64 12.90 23.42
N SER A 115 -11.09 11.68 23.55
CA SER A 115 -10.08 11.36 24.57
C SER A 115 -8.70 11.52 23.96
N PRO A 116 -7.82 12.40 24.50
CA PRO A 116 -6.54 12.76 23.88
C PRO A 116 -5.61 11.56 23.68
N VAL A 117 -4.96 11.49 22.54
CA VAL A 117 -3.96 10.45 22.22
C VAL A 117 -2.67 10.60 23.02
N SER A 118 -2.41 11.76 23.62
CA SER A 118 -1.20 12.10 24.39
C SER A 118 -1.51 12.53 25.83
N GLY A 119 -2.54 11.97 26.44
CA GLY A 119 -2.85 12.21 27.86
C GLY A 119 -1.76 11.69 28.80
N VAL A 120 -1.65 12.27 29.99
CA VAL A 120 -0.62 11.92 30.98
C VAL A 120 -0.79 10.48 31.49
N ASN A 121 -1.99 10.12 31.94
CA ASN A 121 -2.30 8.83 32.56
C ASN A 121 -3.02 7.87 31.60
N THR A 122 -3.66 8.40 30.56
CA THR A 122 -4.47 7.65 29.60
C THR A 122 -4.11 8.03 28.17
N LEU A 123 -4.32 7.12 27.25
CA LEU A 123 -4.20 7.33 25.82
C LEU A 123 -5.55 7.11 25.14
N GLY A 124 -6.02 8.08 24.38
CA GLY A 124 -7.20 7.95 23.54
C GLY A 124 -6.97 6.90 22.45
N LEU A 125 -7.93 5.98 22.31
CA LEU A 125 -7.92 4.98 21.23
C LEU A 125 -8.22 5.64 19.89
N LEU A 126 -7.63 5.10 18.84
CA LEU A 126 -7.83 5.57 17.46
C LEU A 126 -9.02 4.87 16.82
N PHE A 127 -10.22 5.18 17.29
CA PHE A 127 -11.50 4.68 16.77
C PHE A 127 -12.34 5.82 16.21
N ALA A 128 -13.23 5.51 15.25
CA ALA A 128 -14.13 6.52 14.69
C ALA A 128 -14.94 7.23 15.77
N ASP A 129 -15.43 6.48 16.79
CA ASP A 129 -16.24 6.99 17.89
C ASP A 129 -15.45 7.86 18.88
N ASN A 130 -14.13 7.85 18.81
CA ASN A 130 -13.25 8.71 19.61
C ASN A 130 -12.69 9.90 18.79
N LEU A 131 -13.18 10.10 17.57
CA LEU A 131 -12.67 11.14 16.66
C LEU A 131 -13.79 11.99 16.10
N VAL A 132 -13.49 13.27 15.92
CA VAL A 132 -14.36 14.22 15.21
C VAL A 132 -13.53 15.02 14.19
N SER A 133 -14.12 15.32 13.01
CA SER A 133 -13.54 16.32 12.12
C SER A 133 -13.80 17.70 12.70
N ALA A 134 -12.75 18.39 13.10
CA ALA A 134 -12.84 19.72 13.70
C ALA A 134 -12.00 20.74 12.91
N PRO A 135 -12.41 22.02 12.86
CA PRO A 135 -11.55 23.09 12.40
C PRO A 135 -10.22 23.06 13.16
N LYS A 136 -9.13 23.26 12.44
CA LYS A 136 -7.76 23.18 12.99
C LYS A 136 -7.53 24.13 14.18
N SER A 137 -8.11 25.32 14.13
CA SER A 137 -8.05 26.29 15.24
C SER A 137 -8.70 25.77 16.51
N LEU A 138 -9.88 25.14 16.39
CA LEU A 138 -10.58 24.53 17.52
C LEU A 138 -9.84 23.32 18.07
N ASN A 139 -9.32 22.44 17.20
CA ASN A 139 -8.53 21.29 17.61
C ASN A 139 -7.28 21.73 18.40
N ARG A 140 -6.59 22.77 17.96
CA ARG A 140 -5.44 23.33 18.66
C ARG A 140 -5.79 23.98 20.00
N ALA A 141 -6.90 24.70 20.06
CA ALA A 141 -7.39 25.28 21.33
C ALA A 141 -7.83 24.20 22.33
N HIS A 142 -8.40 23.09 21.84
CA HIS A 142 -8.72 21.92 22.68
C HIS A 142 -7.45 21.27 23.25
N GLY A 143 -6.40 21.10 22.43
CA GLY A 143 -5.11 20.54 22.82
C GLY A 143 -5.25 19.12 23.41
N THR A 144 -4.70 18.93 24.62
CA THR A 144 -4.72 17.65 25.35
C THR A 144 -5.77 17.61 26.48
N LYS A 145 -6.72 18.55 26.49
CA LYS A 145 -7.77 18.59 27.50
C LYS A 145 -8.66 17.35 27.38
N HIS A 146 -8.96 16.72 28.51
CA HIS A 146 -9.84 15.56 28.58
C HIS A 146 -11.03 15.88 29.48
N PHE A 147 -12.23 15.71 28.96
CA PHE A 147 -13.48 16.03 29.65
C PHE A 147 -14.22 14.80 30.18
N GLY A 148 -13.53 13.68 30.34
CA GLY A 148 -14.07 12.42 30.84
C GLY A 148 -14.83 11.58 29.79
N HIS A 149 -14.85 12.00 28.52
CA HIS A 149 -15.53 11.31 27.44
C HIS A 149 -14.54 10.69 26.45
N GLY A 150 -15.04 9.74 25.63
CA GLY A 150 -14.26 9.06 24.61
C GLY A 150 -13.65 7.75 25.09
N MET A 151 -13.01 7.05 24.14
CA MET A 151 -12.40 5.74 24.37
C MET A 151 -10.92 5.90 24.71
N SER A 152 -10.48 5.33 25.83
CA SER A 152 -9.08 5.42 26.25
C SER A 152 -8.59 4.13 26.94
N ILE A 153 -7.27 3.98 26.99
CA ILE A 153 -6.56 2.94 27.76
C ILE A 153 -5.62 3.60 28.77
N SER A 154 -5.40 2.94 29.90
CA SER A 154 -4.42 3.39 30.89
C SER A 154 -2.99 3.17 30.37
N ARG A 155 -2.10 4.16 30.57
CA ARG A 155 -0.67 4.00 30.26
C ARG A 155 -0.01 2.91 31.10
N ALA A 156 -0.49 2.66 32.32
CA ALA A 156 0.03 1.59 33.18
C ALA A 156 -0.21 0.18 32.63
N THR A 157 -1.15 0.01 31.69
CA THR A 157 -1.45 -1.30 31.08
C THR A 157 -0.76 -1.52 29.73
N LEU A 158 0.06 -0.57 29.28
CA LEU A 158 0.73 -0.66 27.98
C LEU A 158 1.83 -1.72 27.99
N ASN A 159 1.91 -2.49 26.92
CA ASN A 159 3.00 -3.43 26.71
C ASN A 159 4.16 -2.73 25.97
N THR A 160 5.34 -2.73 26.59
CA THR A 160 6.56 -2.13 26.02
C THR A 160 6.94 -2.70 24.65
N LYS A 161 6.56 -3.94 24.34
CA LYS A 161 6.75 -4.56 23.01
C LYS A 161 6.10 -3.75 21.88
N HIS A 162 5.03 -3.03 22.20
CA HIS A 162 4.27 -2.23 21.23
C HIS A 162 4.65 -0.75 21.24
N ALA A 163 5.67 -0.38 22.03
CA ALA A 163 6.20 0.99 22.02
C ALA A 163 6.70 1.38 20.62
N VAL A 164 6.51 2.64 20.25
CA VAL A 164 6.98 3.22 18.98
C VAL A 164 7.90 4.39 19.31
N ASP A 165 9.12 4.32 18.77
CA ASP A 165 10.09 5.41 18.89
C ASP A 165 9.87 6.41 17.75
N LYS A 166 9.28 7.56 18.09
CA LYS A 166 8.96 8.61 17.13
C LYS A 166 10.21 9.20 16.47
N GLU A 167 11.35 9.24 17.15
CA GLU A 167 12.55 9.94 16.70
C GLU A 167 13.44 9.05 15.84
N ASN A 168 13.54 7.76 16.19
CA ASN A 168 14.49 6.84 15.57
C ASN A 168 13.83 5.82 14.63
N GLU A 169 12.51 5.59 14.72
CA GLU A 169 11.84 4.59 13.90
C GLU A 169 11.28 5.21 12.60
N LYS A 170 11.70 4.67 11.46
CA LYS A 170 11.19 5.12 10.14
C LYS A 170 9.68 4.85 10.03
N GLU A 171 8.93 5.79 9.45
CA GLU A 171 7.47 5.69 9.28
C GLU A 171 7.06 4.40 8.55
N SER A 172 7.83 3.96 7.54
CA SER A 172 7.58 2.70 6.82
C SER A 172 7.70 1.46 7.71
N SER A 173 8.63 1.45 8.68
CA SER A 173 8.76 0.40 9.68
C SER A 173 7.56 0.39 10.61
N VAL A 174 7.11 1.55 11.07
CA VAL A 174 5.90 1.66 11.90
C VAL A 174 4.68 1.15 11.15
N VAL A 175 4.54 1.44 9.84
CA VAL A 175 3.45 0.88 9.00
C VAL A 175 3.48 -0.64 9.01
N GLN A 176 4.64 -1.28 8.82
CA GLN A 176 4.75 -2.75 8.87
C GLN A 176 4.28 -3.30 10.23
N ARG A 177 4.68 -2.66 11.32
CA ARG A 177 4.28 -3.04 12.69
C ARG A 177 2.78 -2.85 12.92
N VAL A 178 2.18 -1.76 12.40
CA VAL A 178 0.72 -1.52 12.43
C VAL A 178 -0.02 -2.63 11.71
N LEU A 179 0.42 -3.03 10.50
CA LEU A 179 -0.21 -4.13 9.76
C LEU A 179 -0.12 -5.46 10.48
N ALA A 180 1.03 -5.73 11.11
CA ALA A 180 1.23 -6.93 11.93
C ALA A 180 0.37 -6.92 13.21
N PHE A 181 0.26 -5.77 13.89
CA PHE A 181 -0.55 -5.58 15.09
C PHE A 181 -2.05 -5.76 14.85
N LEU A 182 -2.57 -5.19 13.77
CA LEU A 182 -3.97 -5.35 13.35
C LEU A 182 -4.30 -6.78 12.87
N GLY A 183 -3.29 -7.49 12.41
CA GLY A 183 -3.43 -8.84 11.87
C GLY A 183 -3.85 -8.88 10.39
N LYS A 184 -3.30 -9.87 9.67
CA LYS A 184 -3.44 -10.00 8.21
C LYS A 184 -4.90 -10.04 7.75
N THR A 185 -5.75 -10.77 8.45
CA THR A 185 -7.17 -10.94 8.07
C THR A 185 -7.91 -9.61 8.14
N VAL A 186 -7.82 -8.90 9.27
CA VAL A 186 -8.49 -7.59 9.46
C VAL A 186 -8.03 -6.59 8.39
N VAL A 187 -6.72 -6.51 8.14
CA VAL A 187 -6.15 -5.61 7.13
C VAL A 187 -6.67 -5.93 5.73
N LEU A 188 -6.62 -7.20 5.31
CA LEU A 188 -7.02 -7.59 3.95
C LEU A 188 -8.52 -7.42 3.71
N GLU A 189 -9.35 -7.75 4.69
CA GLU A 189 -10.80 -7.59 4.59
C GLU A 189 -11.19 -6.11 4.58
N THR A 190 -10.56 -5.27 5.41
CA THR A 190 -10.75 -3.82 5.37
C THR A 190 -10.34 -3.22 4.02
N ILE A 191 -9.19 -3.64 3.45
CA ILE A 191 -8.75 -3.19 2.12
C ILE A 191 -9.81 -3.53 1.05
N ARG A 192 -10.39 -4.72 1.12
CA ARG A 192 -11.42 -5.17 0.17
C ARG A 192 -12.73 -4.39 0.36
N ALA A 193 -13.23 -4.31 1.59
CA ALA A 193 -14.48 -3.63 1.95
C ALA A 193 -14.44 -2.15 1.57
N CYS A 194 -13.36 -1.45 1.91
CA CYS A 194 -13.19 -0.02 1.67
C CYS A 194 -12.58 0.31 0.31
N LYS A 195 -12.24 -0.69 -0.52
CA LYS A 195 -11.57 -0.51 -1.82
C LYS A 195 -10.32 0.38 -1.72
N ILE A 196 -9.51 0.19 -0.67
CA ILE A 196 -8.32 1.01 -0.41
C ILE A 196 -7.30 0.81 -1.53
N LYS A 197 -6.78 1.93 -2.06
CA LYS A 197 -5.80 1.95 -3.15
C LYS A 197 -4.49 2.58 -2.68
N PRO A 198 -3.35 2.22 -3.28
CA PRO A 198 -2.10 2.94 -3.10
C PRO A 198 -2.25 4.44 -3.40
N THR A 199 -1.37 5.25 -2.85
CA THR A 199 -1.34 6.70 -3.14
C THR A 199 -1.18 6.96 -4.64
N GLN A 200 -1.67 8.11 -5.10
CA GLN A 200 -1.53 8.53 -6.49
C GLN A 200 -0.05 8.55 -6.91
N ARG A 201 0.85 9.02 -6.03
CA ARG A 201 2.29 8.98 -6.27
C ARG A 201 2.78 7.57 -6.59
N CYS A 202 2.45 6.58 -5.76
CA CYS A 202 2.83 5.19 -5.99
C CYS A 202 2.23 4.60 -7.28
N GLN A 203 1.00 5.00 -7.63
CA GLN A 203 0.36 4.56 -8.87
C GLN A 203 1.06 5.14 -10.10
N LEU A 204 1.43 6.44 -10.07
CA LEU A 204 2.16 7.12 -11.14
C LEU A 204 3.56 6.53 -11.31
N THR A 205 4.33 6.40 -10.23
CA THR A 205 5.66 5.79 -10.26
C THR A 205 5.60 4.38 -10.88
N GLN A 206 4.65 3.55 -10.44
CA GLN A 206 4.52 2.20 -10.99
C GLN A 206 4.11 2.22 -12.47
N TRP A 207 3.27 3.17 -12.88
CA TRP A 207 2.89 3.32 -14.29
C TRP A 207 4.09 3.70 -15.14
N ILE A 208 4.88 4.71 -14.71
CA ILE A 208 6.09 5.15 -15.40
C ILE A 208 7.08 3.99 -15.57
N VAL A 209 7.44 3.31 -14.48
CA VAL A 209 8.36 2.16 -14.51
C VAL A 209 7.90 1.05 -15.46
N ASN A 210 6.58 0.81 -15.56
CA ASN A 210 6.05 -0.24 -16.43
C ASN A 210 6.00 0.14 -17.91
N HIS A 211 6.06 1.41 -18.25
CA HIS A 211 5.93 1.93 -19.64
C HIS A 211 7.20 2.61 -20.14
N TYR A 212 8.17 2.83 -19.26
CA TYR A 212 9.45 3.40 -19.66
C TYR A 212 10.21 2.48 -20.60
N ASP A 213 10.69 3.06 -21.69
CA ASP A 213 11.49 2.38 -22.72
C ASP A 213 12.74 3.22 -22.99
N GLU A 214 13.89 2.68 -22.62
CA GLU A 214 15.21 3.34 -22.78
C GLU A 214 15.58 3.59 -24.27
N SER A 215 14.96 2.86 -25.19
CA SER A 215 15.17 3.07 -26.64
C SER A 215 14.33 4.19 -27.22
N ASN A 216 13.32 4.68 -26.49
CA ASN A 216 12.46 5.79 -26.90
C ASN A 216 13.06 7.13 -26.44
N ALA A 217 13.49 7.95 -27.41
CA ALA A 217 14.10 9.25 -27.15
C ALA A 217 13.18 10.23 -26.37
N GLU A 218 11.87 10.16 -26.58
CA GLU A 218 10.89 10.97 -25.84
C GLU A 218 10.80 10.57 -24.37
N HIS A 219 10.86 9.26 -24.08
CA HIS A 219 10.87 8.76 -22.69
C HIS A 219 12.15 9.17 -21.96
N VAL A 220 13.31 9.04 -22.62
CA VAL A 220 14.61 9.47 -22.07
C VAL A 220 14.66 10.98 -21.85
N ALA A 221 14.10 11.78 -22.77
CA ALA A 221 14.00 13.22 -22.61
C ALA A 221 13.08 13.63 -21.44
N ALA A 222 11.96 12.92 -21.24
CA ALA A 222 11.02 13.17 -20.15
C ALA A 222 11.58 12.73 -18.78
N LEU A 223 12.37 11.65 -18.74
CA LEU A 223 12.96 11.07 -17.53
C LEU A 223 14.31 10.43 -17.88
N PRO A 224 15.41 11.16 -17.72
CA PRO A 224 16.77 10.65 -18.02
C PRO A 224 17.22 9.49 -17.15
N ASP A 225 16.72 9.42 -15.92
CA ASP A 225 17.06 8.39 -14.93
C ASP A 225 15.85 7.98 -14.10
N LEU A 226 15.62 6.66 -14.00
CA LEU A 226 14.54 6.07 -13.19
C LEU A 226 14.74 6.30 -11.68
N ASP A 227 15.96 6.46 -11.21
CA ASP A 227 16.25 6.71 -9.79
C ASP A 227 15.71 8.08 -9.34
N ALA A 228 15.59 9.04 -10.25
CA ALA A 228 14.99 10.35 -9.98
C ALA A 228 13.50 10.27 -9.53
N LEU A 229 12.81 9.16 -9.82
CA LEU A 229 11.42 8.94 -9.41
C LEU A 229 11.25 8.95 -7.88
N GLU A 230 12.29 8.59 -7.12
CA GLU A 230 12.22 8.55 -5.65
C GLU A 230 12.00 9.94 -5.05
N ASP A 231 12.56 10.98 -5.65
CA ASP A 231 12.49 12.36 -5.15
C ASP A 231 11.36 13.18 -5.78
N MET A 232 10.75 12.69 -6.87
CA MET A 232 9.70 13.41 -7.59
C MET A 232 8.40 13.52 -6.79
N LYS A 233 7.83 14.74 -6.78
CA LYS A 233 6.49 15.02 -6.26
C LYS A 233 5.41 14.51 -7.23
N THR A 234 4.19 14.30 -6.73
CA THR A 234 3.06 13.80 -7.53
C THR A 234 2.81 14.61 -8.80
N LYS A 235 2.94 15.95 -8.75
CA LYS A 235 2.76 16.83 -9.93
C LYS A 235 3.84 16.57 -10.99
N GLN A 236 5.09 16.37 -10.58
CA GLN A 236 6.22 16.08 -11.49
C GLN A 236 6.02 14.71 -12.15
N LEU A 237 5.64 13.68 -11.36
CA LEU A 237 5.31 12.35 -11.89
C LEU A 237 4.15 12.40 -12.89
N GLN A 238 3.14 13.24 -12.64
CA GLN A 238 2.04 13.43 -13.58
C GLN A 238 2.51 14.07 -14.88
N ALA A 239 3.40 15.05 -14.82
CA ALA A 239 3.99 15.69 -16.02
C ALA A 239 4.81 14.68 -16.83
N VAL A 240 5.70 13.91 -16.18
CA VAL A 240 6.46 12.83 -16.84
C VAL A 240 5.52 11.86 -17.53
N LYS A 241 4.48 11.38 -16.82
CA LYS A 241 3.49 10.48 -17.43
C LYS A 241 2.85 11.07 -18.68
N THR A 242 2.49 12.37 -18.65
CA THR A 242 1.85 13.04 -19.78
C THR A 242 2.79 13.14 -20.99
N LEU A 243 4.10 13.33 -20.76
CA LEU A 243 5.10 13.37 -21.82
C LEU A 243 5.39 11.98 -22.43
N MET A 244 5.13 10.91 -21.68
CA MET A 244 5.33 9.53 -22.13
C MET A 244 4.06 8.90 -22.75
N THR A 245 2.95 9.65 -22.91
CA THR A 245 1.67 9.14 -23.43
C THR A 245 1.38 9.71 -24.81
#